data_bf26c81b7a8c309605b0b3c0eee7bcd7
#
_entry.id   bf26c81b7a8c309605b0b3c0eee7bcd7
#
_cell.length_a   1.000
_cell.length_b   1.000
_cell.length_c   1.000
_cell.angle_alpha   90.00
_cell.angle_beta   90.00
_cell.angle_gamma   90.00
#
_symmetry.space_group_name_H-M   'P 1'
#
loop_
_entity.id
_entity.type
_entity.pdbx_description
1 polymer ?
#
loop_
_entity_poly.entity_id
_entity_poly.type
_entity_poly.pdbx_seq_one_letter_code
_entity_poly.pdbx_strand_id
1 'polypeptide(L)'
;MRWRPITTLALLAACLALPASAAAHRARVTVVTSHVSASLSGVGTPAKTRLTIRLNGQKLYDQHVRSQFCGTLCDVTALTPGTSPLKVLDVESDGQPDVLLGLYSGGAHCCFVDQVFSLDPGTMAYVKVEHNFLDAGARIKKLDTHYEFLSADARISEAGFTDFADSGAPIQIWRLINRRFVDVTRQYPKLIKPDAAIWMKAFRRHLRNGVGFIAAWAADEDLLGKSKLVSSTLAGLARKHRLRSTLGLPHHSETAFVAELQKALRALRYT
;
A
#
# COMPACT_ATOMS: atom_id res chain seq x y z
N MET A 1 54.23 -63.69 29.36
CA MET A 1 53.61 -62.43 29.14
C MET A 1 52.08 -62.59 29.22
N ARG A 2 51.50 -62.12 30.30
CA ARG A 2 50.03 -62.25 30.56
C ARG A 2 49.34 -60.92 30.26
N TRP A 3 48.39 -60.84 29.29
CA TRP A 3 47.58 -59.70 28.99
C TRP A 3 46.35 -59.73 29.91
N ARG A 4 46.11 -58.63 30.60
CA ARG A 4 44.86 -58.35 31.35
C ARG A 4 43.87 -57.62 30.50
N PRO A 5 42.59 -57.96 30.52
CA PRO A 5 41.55 -57.16 29.78
C PRO A 5 41.15 -55.93 30.62
N ILE A 6 41.05 -54.80 29.95
CA ILE A 6 40.53 -53.55 30.49
C ILE A 6 39.00 -53.56 30.30
N THR A 7 38.27 -53.57 31.39
CA THR A 7 36.83 -53.42 31.41
C THR A 7 36.48 -51.96 31.31
N THR A 8 35.93 -51.55 30.18
CA THR A 8 35.37 -50.18 29.94
C THR A 8 33.95 -50.11 30.49
N LEU A 9 33.74 -49.31 31.54
CA LEU A 9 32.44 -48.96 32.10
C LEU A 9 31.79 -47.93 31.22
N ALA A 10 30.70 -48.29 30.53
CA ALA A 10 29.88 -47.32 29.76
C ALA A 10 28.90 -46.64 30.71
N LEU A 11 29.12 -45.35 30.97
CA LEU A 11 28.13 -44.49 31.63
C LEU A 11 27.05 -44.08 30.62
N LEU A 12 25.85 -44.63 30.80
CA LEU A 12 24.65 -44.13 30.12
C LEU A 12 24.21 -42.84 30.80
N ALA A 13 24.46 -41.70 30.12
CA ALA A 13 23.86 -40.42 30.48
C ALA A 13 22.44 -40.36 29.92
N ALA A 14 21.44 -40.54 30.77
CA ALA A 14 20.04 -40.31 30.42
C ALA A 14 19.79 -38.80 30.31
N CYS A 15 19.75 -38.26 29.08
CA CYS A 15 19.25 -36.91 28.81
C CYS A 15 17.74 -36.87 29.05
N LEU A 16 17.31 -36.37 30.19
CA LEU A 16 15.95 -35.96 30.47
C LEU A 16 15.65 -34.73 29.59
N ALA A 17 15.04 -34.93 28.41
CA ALA A 17 14.47 -33.88 27.59
C ALA A 17 13.23 -33.32 28.29
N LEU A 18 13.37 -32.21 28.99
CA LEU A 18 12.24 -31.43 29.47
C LEU A 18 11.47 -30.91 28.24
N PRO A 19 10.15 -31.08 28.18
CA PRO A 19 9.38 -30.45 27.11
C PRO A 19 9.49 -28.96 27.32
N ALA A 20 10.17 -28.27 26.38
CA ALA A 20 10.10 -26.82 26.27
C ALA A 20 8.64 -26.48 25.93
N SER A 21 7.87 -26.05 26.91
CA SER A 21 6.59 -25.39 26.69
C SER A 21 6.84 -24.14 25.89
N ALA A 22 6.73 -24.26 24.58
CA ALA A 22 6.65 -23.11 23.68
C ALA A 22 5.34 -22.38 24.00
N ALA A 23 5.38 -21.50 25.01
CA ALA A 23 4.37 -20.49 25.19
C ALA A 23 4.43 -19.65 23.92
N ALA A 24 3.53 -19.92 22.97
CA ALA A 24 3.31 -19.09 21.80
C ALA A 24 3.00 -17.69 22.34
N HIS A 25 4.00 -16.82 22.36
CA HIS A 25 3.81 -15.40 22.63
C HIS A 25 2.87 -14.91 21.54
N ARG A 26 1.58 -14.79 21.89
CA ARG A 26 0.58 -14.16 21.03
C ARG A 26 1.08 -12.75 20.78
N ALA A 27 1.62 -12.52 19.58
CA ALA A 27 2.11 -11.21 19.20
C ALA A 27 1.00 -10.18 19.44
N ARG A 28 1.30 -9.20 20.27
CA ARG A 28 0.37 -8.13 20.64
C ARG A 28 1.00 -6.80 20.23
N VAL A 29 0.31 -6.03 19.43
CA VAL A 29 0.69 -4.67 19.08
C VAL A 29 -0.25 -3.72 19.84
N THR A 30 0.29 -2.75 20.57
CA THR A 30 -0.51 -1.78 21.31
C THR A 30 0.06 -0.39 21.08
N VAL A 31 -0.84 0.56 20.82
CA VAL A 31 -0.54 2.00 20.72
C VAL A 31 -1.44 2.74 21.69
N VAL A 32 -0.91 3.70 22.40
CA VAL A 32 -1.62 4.47 23.43
C VAL A 32 -1.33 5.96 23.23
N THR A 33 -2.39 6.77 23.29
CA THR A 33 -2.32 8.23 23.49
C THR A 33 -2.91 8.58 24.85
N SER A 34 -3.05 9.86 25.19
CA SER A 34 -3.64 10.30 26.45
C SER A 34 -5.06 9.76 26.69
N HIS A 35 -5.85 9.56 25.63
CA HIS A 35 -7.27 9.20 25.72
C HIS A 35 -7.63 7.93 24.96
N VAL A 36 -6.93 7.60 23.87
CA VAL A 36 -7.23 6.45 23.02
C VAL A 36 -6.15 5.40 23.14
N SER A 37 -6.56 4.16 23.35
CA SER A 37 -5.66 3.01 23.22
C SER A 37 -6.22 2.02 22.21
N ALA A 38 -5.37 1.52 21.33
CA ALA A 38 -5.69 0.49 20.37
C ALA A 38 -4.74 -0.70 20.52
N SER A 39 -5.28 -1.91 20.45
CA SER A 39 -4.47 -3.12 20.56
C SER A 39 -4.91 -4.20 19.58
N LEU A 40 -3.94 -4.86 18.96
CA LEU A 40 -4.12 -6.05 18.15
C LEU A 40 -3.74 -7.29 18.96
N SER A 41 -4.51 -8.35 18.81
CA SER A 41 -4.20 -9.68 19.34
C SER A 41 -4.37 -10.71 18.23
N GLY A 42 -3.68 -11.85 18.34
CA GLY A 42 -3.73 -12.92 17.33
C GLY A 42 -3.01 -12.56 16.02
N VAL A 43 -2.08 -11.60 16.05
CA VAL A 43 -1.25 -11.21 14.90
C VAL A 43 -0.43 -12.41 14.43
N GLY A 44 -0.30 -12.55 13.09
CA GLY A 44 0.34 -13.71 12.45
C GLY A 44 -0.61 -14.88 12.18
N THR A 45 -1.88 -14.75 12.54
CA THR A 45 -2.95 -15.65 12.12
C THR A 45 -4.12 -14.79 11.66
N PRO A 46 -4.22 -14.44 10.38
CA PRO A 46 -5.15 -13.42 9.88
C PRO A 46 -6.59 -13.60 10.40
N ALA A 47 -7.14 -14.81 10.26
CA ALA A 47 -8.51 -15.11 10.71
C ALA A 47 -8.74 -14.98 12.23
N LYS A 48 -7.66 -14.91 13.04
CA LYS A 48 -7.74 -14.77 14.50
C LYS A 48 -7.36 -13.36 14.97
N THR A 49 -6.89 -12.50 14.07
CA THR A 49 -6.50 -11.14 14.42
C THR A 49 -7.72 -10.36 14.87
N ARG A 50 -7.59 -9.69 16.02
CA ARG A 50 -8.67 -8.92 16.66
C ARG A 50 -8.15 -7.54 17.04
N LEU A 51 -8.92 -6.51 16.68
CA LEU A 51 -8.66 -5.13 17.07
C LEU A 51 -9.59 -4.75 18.24
N THR A 52 -8.99 -4.18 19.27
CA THR A 52 -9.73 -3.57 20.39
C THR A 52 -9.35 -2.10 20.49
N ILE A 53 -10.34 -1.20 20.54
CA ILE A 53 -10.14 0.24 20.73
C ILE A 53 -10.86 0.67 22.02
N ARG A 54 -10.15 1.47 22.83
CA ARG A 54 -10.68 2.04 24.06
C ARG A 54 -10.53 3.56 24.04
N LEU A 55 -11.54 4.24 24.49
CA LEU A 55 -11.54 5.69 24.78
C LEU A 55 -11.69 5.90 26.28
N ASN A 56 -10.76 6.60 26.91
CA ASN A 56 -10.76 6.80 28.37
C ASN A 56 -10.91 5.49 29.17
N GLY A 57 -10.29 4.40 28.68
CA GLY A 57 -10.40 3.07 29.27
C GLY A 57 -11.67 2.29 28.90
N GLN A 58 -12.74 2.94 28.46
CA GLN A 58 -13.96 2.27 28.01
C GLN A 58 -13.75 1.62 26.64
N LYS A 59 -14.14 0.35 26.50
CA LYS A 59 -14.05 -0.40 25.25
C LYS A 59 -15.20 -0.03 24.32
N LEU A 60 -14.88 0.66 23.22
CA LEU A 60 -15.86 1.11 22.21
C LEU A 60 -15.79 0.30 20.90
N TYR A 61 -14.71 -0.46 20.68
CA TYR A 61 -14.59 -1.36 19.53
C TYR A 61 -13.86 -2.65 19.95
N ASP A 62 -14.36 -3.81 19.53
CA ASP A 62 -13.74 -5.10 19.84
C ASP A 62 -14.20 -6.15 18.85
N GLN A 63 -13.53 -6.24 17.69
CA GLN A 63 -13.93 -7.13 16.61
C GLN A 63 -12.74 -7.81 15.92
N HIS A 64 -13.02 -8.93 15.25
CA HIS A 64 -12.05 -9.52 14.33
C HIS A 64 -11.76 -8.57 13.16
N VAL A 65 -10.49 -8.49 12.80
CA VAL A 65 -10.06 -7.71 11.64
C VAL A 65 -10.63 -8.34 10.37
N ARG A 66 -11.33 -7.55 9.58
CA ARG A 66 -11.90 -7.95 8.28
C ARG A 66 -11.79 -6.79 7.31
N SER A 67 -11.55 -7.09 6.04
CA SER A 67 -11.57 -6.13 4.95
C SER A 67 -12.50 -6.59 3.84
N GLN A 68 -13.16 -5.65 3.15
CA GLN A 68 -13.95 -5.96 1.96
C GLN A 68 -13.06 -6.44 0.78
N PHE A 69 -11.76 -6.15 0.82
CA PHE A 69 -10.82 -6.49 -0.24
C PHE A 69 -10.18 -7.87 -0.08
N CYS A 70 -10.06 -8.39 1.14
CA CYS A 70 -9.42 -9.68 1.44
C CYS A 70 -10.10 -10.48 2.55
N GLY A 71 -11.28 -10.08 2.97
CA GLY A 71 -12.06 -10.79 4.01
C GLY A 71 -11.31 -10.88 5.34
N THR A 72 -11.11 -12.10 5.82
CA THR A 72 -10.33 -12.42 7.04
C THR A 72 -8.92 -12.93 6.72
N LEU A 73 -8.50 -12.90 5.46
CA LEU A 73 -7.21 -13.45 5.00
C LEU A 73 -6.11 -12.39 4.95
N CYS A 74 -6.44 -11.13 5.23
CA CYS A 74 -5.44 -10.06 5.24
C CYS A 74 -4.45 -10.24 6.39
N ASP A 75 -3.17 -10.18 6.07
CA ASP A 75 -2.12 -10.03 7.07
C ASP A 75 -2.01 -8.59 7.55
N VAL A 76 -1.69 -8.43 8.83
CA VAL A 76 -1.37 -7.11 9.38
C VAL A 76 0.01 -6.69 8.88
N THR A 77 0.09 -5.49 8.30
CA THR A 77 1.34 -4.95 7.76
C THR A 77 1.59 -3.52 8.24
N ALA A 78 2.83 -3.05 8.11
CA ALA A 78 3.20 -1.68 8.45
C ALA A 78 2.41 -0.66 7.61
N LEU A 79 1.86 0.37 8.24
CA LEU A 79 1.20 1.52 7.57
C LEU A 79 2.15 2.31 6.65
N THR A 80 3.44 2.22 6.93
CA THR A 80 4.53 2.74 6.10
C THR A 80 5.72 1.83 6.35
N PRO A 81 6.54 1.48 5.36
CA PRO A 81 7.70 0.62 5.56
C PRO A 81 8.53 1.04 6.78
N GLY A 82 8.81 0.07 7.67
CA GLY A 82 9.57 0.30 8.90
C GLY A 82 8.80 0.91 10.07
N THR A 83 7.47 1.06 9.98
CA THR A 83 6.63 1.58 11.06
C THR A 83 5.71 0.52 11.66
N SER A 84 4.94 0.91 12.69
CA SER A 84 3.91 0.05 13.28
C SER A 84 2.74 -0.17 12.31
N PRO A 85 2.13 -1.36 12.32
CA PRO A 85 0.88 -1.61 11.60
C PRO A 85 -0.32 -0.87 12.20
N LEU A 86 -0.19 -0.41 13.43
CA LEU A 86 -1.25 0.26 14.19
C LEU A 86 -0.77 1.64 14.61
N LYS A 87 -1.61 2.67 14.42
CA LYS A 87 -1.32 4.04 14.80
C LYS A 87 -2.57 4.72 15.35
N VAL A 88 -2.39 5.66 16.25
CA VAL A 88 -3.44 6.59 16.68
C VAL A 88 -3.04 7.99 16.23
N LEU A 89 -3.89 8.64 15.46
CA LEU A 89 -3.59 9.92 14.82
C LEU A 89 -4.89 10.62 14.45
N ASP A 90 -5.02 11.91 14.72
CA ASP A 90 -6.14 12.73 14.25
C ASP A 90 -5.95 13.02 12.76
N VAL A 91 -6.45 12.12 11.91
CA VAL A 91 -6.23 12.17 10.45
C VAL A 91 -7.13 13.21 9.79
N GLU A 92 -8.35 13.35 10.28
CA GLU A 92 -9.32 14.31 9.77
C GLU A 92 -9.09 15.73 10.32
N SER A 93 -8.20 15.88 11.32
CA SER A 93 -7.89 17.16 11.98
C SER A 93 -9.13 17.80 12.61
N ASP A 94 -10.01 16.96 13.16
CA ASP A 94 -11.24 17.36 13.84
C ASP A 94 -11.11 17.37 15.38
N GLY A 95 -9.92 17.07 15.88
CA GLY A 95 -9.61 16.98 17.31
C GLY A 95 -9.92 15.62 17.94
N GLN A 96 -10.44 14.67 17.16
CA GLN A 96 -10.71 13.31 17.62
C GLN A 96 -9.66 12.34 17.05
N PRO A 97 -8.91 11.61 17.89
CA PRO A 97 -7.93 10.67 17.39
C PRO A 97 -8.59 9.47 16.69
N ASP A 98 -8.17 9.23 15.46
CA ASP A 98 -8.50 8.03 14.71
C ASP A 98 -7.54 6.89 15.02
N VAL A 99 -7.96 5.65 14.78
CA VAL A 99 -7.10 4.47 14.82
C VAL A 99 -6.90 3.94 13.41
N LEU A 100 -5.63 3.82 13.01
CA LEU A 100 -5.23 3.37 11.69
C LEU A 100 -4.65 1.97 11.79
N LEU A 101 -5.00 1.11 10.83
CA LEU A 101 -4.53 -0.26 10.73
C LEU A 101 -4.14 -0.57 9.28
N GLY A 102 -2.88 -0.96 9.07
CA GLY A 102 -2.37 -1.41 7.79
C GLY A 102 -2.58 -2.92 7.60
N LEU A 103 -3.07 -3.30 6.43
CA LEU A 103 -3.34 -4.67 6.01
C LEU A 103 -2.71 -4.96 4.64
N TYR A 104 -2.40 -6.23 4.40
CA TYR A 104 -1.90 -6.73 3.13
C TYR A 104 -2.62 -8.01 2.74
N SER A 105 -3.03 -8.11 1.48
CA SER A 105 -3.82 -9.26 1.00
C SER A 105 -2.99 -10.49 0.65
N GLY A 106 -1.67 -10.38 0.60
CA GLY A 106 -0.79 -11.51 0.33
C GLY A 106 -0.68 -11.87 -1.16
N GLY A 107 -0.48 -10.94 -2.05
CA GLY A 107 -0.23 -11.19 -3.48
C GLY A 107 1.10 -10.59 -3.94
N ALA A 108 1.61 -10.99 -5.11
CA ALA A 108 2.85 -10.45 -5.65
C ALA A 108 2.72 -8.96 -6.04
N HIS A 109 1.51 -8.53 -6.44
CA HIS A 109 1.21 -7.18 -6.92
C HIS A 109 -0.14 -6.67 -6.40
N CYS A 110 -0.54 -7.05 -5.17
CA CYS A 110 -1.78 -6.60 -4.52
C CYS A 110 -1.81 -7.09 -3.08
N CYS A 111 -2.52 -6.51 -2.23
CA CYS A 111 -3.04 -5.16 -2.17
C CYS A 111 -2.74 -4.63 -0.77
N PHE A 112 -2.23 -3.42 -0.66
CA PHE A 112 -2.12 -2.74 0.62
C PHE A 112 -3.44 -2.04 0.91
N VAL A 113 -4.01 -2.30 2.08
CA VAL A 113 -5.28 -1.72 2.52
C VAL A 113 -5.06 -1.02 3.84
N ASP A 114 -5.38 0.27 3.90
CA ASP A 114 -5.43 0.99 5.16
C ASP A 114 -6.88 1.08 5.65
N GLN A 115 -7.09 0.72 6.91
CA GLN A 115 -8.33 0.92 7.63
C GLN A 115 -8.18 2.09 8.58
N VAL A 116 -9.17 2.98 8.58
CA VAL A 116 -9.30 4.07 9.54
C VAL A 116 -10.56 3.87 10.34
N PHE A 117 -10.43 3.93 11.65
CA PHE A 117 -11.52 3.84 12.60
C PHE A 117 -11.66 5.20 13.26
N SER A 118 -12.73 5.92 12.91
CA SER A 118 -13.04 7.24 13.44
C SER A 118 -14.20 7.15 14.44
N LEU A 119 -14.14 7.93 15.52
CA LEU A 119 -15.21 7.98 16.50
C LEU A 119 -16.44 8.69 15.88
N ASP A 120 -17.58 8.06 15.97
CA ASP A 120 -18.86 8.70 15.71
C ASP A 120 -19.42 9.26 17.02
N PRO A 121 -19.44 10.58 17.21
CA PRO A 121 -19.90 11.17 18.47
C PRO A 121 -21.41 10.96 18.71
N GLY A 122 -22.19 10.75 17.65
CA GLY A 122 -23.64 10.51 17.78
C GLY A 122 -23.97 9.15 18.36
N THR A 123 -23.17 8.12 18.02
CA THR A 123 -23.37 6.74 18.50
C THR A 123 -22.36 6.32 19.57
N MET A 124 -21.33 7.13 19.81
CA MET A 124 -20.18 6.80 20.67
C MET A 124 -19.53 5.47 20.28
N ALA A 125 -19.45 5.20 18.99
CA ALA A 125 -18.84 3.99 18.42
C ALA A 125 -17.78 4.35 17.40
N TYR A 126 -16.76 3.48 17.25
CA TYR A 126 -15.78 3.59 16.16
C TYR A 126 -16.36 3.03 14.86
N VAL A 127 -16.41 3.85 13.84
CA VAL A 127 -16.84 3.50 12.47
C VAL A 127 -15.60 3.27 11.62
N LYS A 128 -15.57 2.12 10.95
CA LYS A 128 -14.48 1.75 10.06
C LYS A 128 -14.76 2.22 8.63
N VAL A 129 -13.74 2.82 8.03
CA VAL A 129 -13.61 3.00 6.58
C VAL A 129 -12.29 2.41 6.11
N GLU A 130 -12.19 2.03 4.86
CA GLU A 130 -10.99 1.42 4.32
C GLU A 130 -10.76 1.80 2.86
N HIS A 131 -9.49 1.86 2.47
CA HIS A 131 -9.07 2.12 1.10
C HIS A 131 -8.02 1.11 0.66
N ASN A 132 -8.16 0.63 -0.59
CA ASN A 132 -7.20 -0.23 -1.22
C ASN A 132 -6.24 0.60 -2.06
N PHE A 133 -4.98 0.68 -1.63
CA PHE A 133 -3.92 1.38 -2.33
C PHE A 133 -3.18 0.49 -3.35
N LEU A 134 -3.74 -0.67 -3.66
CA LEU A 134 -3.17 -1.66 -4.58
C LEU A 134 -1.72 -2.02 -4.17
N ASP A 135 -0.84 -2.22 -5.15
CA ASP A 135 0.56 -2.58 -4.93
C ASP A 135 1.39 -1.42 -4.34
N ALA A 136 1.00 -0.18 -4.61
CA ALA A 136 1.77 0.98 -4.19
C ALA A 136 1.76 1.20 -2.67
N GLY A 137 0.70 0.76 -1.97
CA GLY A 137 0.49 1.13 -0.59
C GLY A 137 0.39 2.64 -0.39
N ALA A 138 0.40 3.09 0.87
CA ALA A 138 0.38 4.52 1.17
C ALA A 138 1.41 4.89 2.24
N ARG A 139 1.79 6.17 2.25
CA ARG A 139 2.57 6.80 3.33
C ARG A 139 1.75 7.94 3.90
N ILE A 140 1.47 7.89 5.18
CA ILE A 140 0.74 8.94 5.86
C ILE A 140 1.70 10.07 6.19
N LYS A 141 1.43 11.26 5.68
CA LYS A 141 2.25 12.44 5.87
C LYS A 141 1.39 13.68 6.09
N LYS A 142 1.78 14.53 7.01
CA LYS A 142 1.17 15.85 7.16
C LYS A 142 1.68 16.75 6.04
N LEU A 143 0.77 17.19 5.17
CA LEU A 143 1.01 18.21 4.14
C LEU A 143 0.20 19.43 4.52
N ASP A 144 0.89 20.57 4.66
CA ASP A 144 0.29 21.80 5.18
C ASP A 144 -0.43 21.55 6.54
N THR A 145 -1.74 21.61 6.58
CA THR A 145 -2.54 21.43 7.80
C THR A 145 -3.17 20.03 7.93
N HIS A 146 -3.20 19.23 6.88
CA HIS A 146 -3.90 17.96 6.81
C HIS A 146 -2.96 16.76 6.75
N TYR A 147 -3.43 15.61 7.23
CA TYR A 147 -2.78 14.33 6.99
C TYR A 147 -3.27 13.75 5.67
N GLU A 148 -2.31 13.38 4.81
CA GLU A 148 -2.55 12.80 3.50
C GLU A 148 -1.97 11.40 3.41
N PHE A 149 -2.63 10.55 2.65
CA PHE A 149 -2.13 9.23 2.25
C PHE A 149 -1.49 9.38 0.87
N LEU A 150 -0.16 9.45 0.85
CA LEU A 150 0.62 9.56 -0.37
C LEU A 150 0.84 8.15 -0.93
N SER A 151 0.36 7.93 -2.13
CA SER A 151 0.39 6.67 -2.85
C SER A 151 0.79 6.89 -4.32
N ALA A 152 0.66 5.84 -5.12
CA ALA A 152 0.75 5.92 -6.58
C ALA A 152 -0.38 5.09 -7.19
N ASP A 153 -0.82 5.45 -8.40
CA ASP A 153 -1.91 4.75 -9.07
C ASP A 153 -1.41 3.54 -9.84
N ALA A 154 -1.41 2.39 -9.20
CA ALA A 154 -0.99 1.13 -9.81
C ALA A 154 -1.88 0.69 -10.99
N ARG A 155 -3.09 1.25 -11.16
CA ARG A 155 -3.96 0.92 -12.30
C ARG A 155 -3.33 1.27 -13.65
N ILE A 156 -2.43 2.26 -13.69
CA ILE A 156 -1.64 2.57 -14.89
C ILE A 156 -0.61 1.47 -15.17
N SER A 157 0.05 0.94 -14.13
CA SER A 157 0.99 -0.18 -14.26
C SER A 157 0.28 -1.48 -14.67
N GLU A 158 -0.95 -1.67 -14.18
CA GLU A 158 -1.77 -2.83 -14.45
C GLU A 158 -2.55 -2.74 -15.78
N ALA A 159 -2.46 -1.60 -16.49
CA ALA A 159 -3.16 -1.41 -17.77
C ALA A 159 -2.65 -2.29 -18.93
N GLY A 160 -1.59 -3.07 -18.70
CA GLY A 160 -1.09 -4.06 -19.66
C GLY A 160 -0.33 -3.47 -20.86
N PHE A 161 0.15 -2.23 -20.76
CA PHE A 161 0.95 -1.61 -21.83
C PHE A 161 2.35 -2.22 -21.94
N THR A 162 2.89 -2.72 -20.85
CA THR A 162 4.16 -3.43 -20.74
C THR A 162 4.16 -4.31 -19.49
N ASP A 163 5.30 -4.98 -19.19
CA ASP A 163 5.42 -5.71 -17.91
C ASP A 163 5.40 -4.74 -16.72
N PHE A 164 5.10 -5.31 -15.55
CA PHE A 164 4.94 -4.52 -14.32
C PHE A 164 6.24 -3.80 -13.92
N ALA A 165 7.39 -4.45 -14.11
CA ALA A 165 8.69 -3.91 -13.71
C ALA A 165 9.12 -2.66 -14.52
N ASP A 166 8.69 -2.59 -15.78
CA ASP A 166 8.96 -1.44 -16.67
C ASP A 166 7.76 -0.48 -16.78
N SER A 167 6.83 -0.58 -15.84
CA SER A 167 5.68 0.32 -15.73
C SER A 167 5.90 1.39 -14.68
N GLY A 168 5.37 2.59 -14.93
CA GLY A 168 5.29 3.68 -13.96
C GLY A 168 3.92 3.71 -13.30
N ALA A 169 3.86 4.19 -12.05
CA ALA A 169 2.64 4.46 -11.33
C ALA A 169 2.62 5.94 -10.93
N PRO A 170 1.76 6.78 -11.56
CA PRO A 170 1.72 8.22 -11.29
C PRO A 170 1.30 8.48 -9.85
N ILE A 171 1.74 9.61 -9.30
CA ILE A 171 1.43 9.98 -7.92
C ILE A 171 -0.07 10.05 -7.68
N GLN A 172 -0.51 9.55 -6.52
CA GLN A 172 -1.89 9.64 -6.05
C GLN A 172 -1.92 10.05 -4.58
N ILE A 173 -2.75 11.04 -4.25
CA ILE A 173 -2.84 11.61 -2.89
C ILE A 173 -4.28 11.55 -2.44
N TRP A 174 -4.51 10.88 -1.32
CA TRP A 174 -5.83 10.73 -0.73
C TRP A 174 -5.92 11.43 0.60
N ARG A 175 -7.07 12.00 0.89
CA ARG A 175 -7.44 12.59 2.17
C ARG A 175 -8.68 11.90 2.71
N LEU A 176 -8.71 11.68 4.02
CA LEU A 176 -9.94 11.32 4.70
C LEU A 176 -10.75 12.59 4.97
N ILE A 177 -11.99 12.64 4.48
CA ILE A 177 -12.91 13.77 4.67
C ILE A 177 -14.29 13.19 5.00
N ASN A 178 -14.83 13.52 6.16
CA ASN A 178 -16.12 12.98 6.63
C ASN A 178 -16.16 11.45 6.50
N ARG A 179 -15.11 10.78 6.96
CA ARG A 179 -14.97 9.30 6.92
C ARG A 179 -15.04 8.72 5.50
N ARG A 180 -14.52 9.45 4.50
CA ARG A 180 -14.41 8.98 3.11
C ARG A 180 -13.04 9.33 2.57
N PHE A 181 -12.41 8.37 1.89
CA PHE A 181 -11.20 8.65 1.12
C PHE A 181 -11.57 9.44 -0.14
N VAL A 182 -10.98 10.61 -0.29
CA VAL A 182 -11.18 11.52 -1.42
C VAL A 182 -9.85 11.73 -2.10
N ASP A 183 -9.80 11.56 -3.42
CA ASP A 183 -8.62 11.88 -4.21
C ASP A 183 -8.45 13.41 -4.28
N VAL A 184 -7.35 13.88 -3.71
CA VAL A 184 -6.98 15.31 -3.65
C VAL A 184 -5.70 15.60 -4.43
N THR A 185 -5.25 14.68 -5.27
CA THR A 185 -3.96 14.75 -5.99
C THR A 185 -3.79 16.08 -6.72
N ARG A 186 -4.82 16.55 -7.41
CA ARG A 186 -4.79 17.83 -8.16
C ARG A 186 -4.53 19.07 -7.30
N GLN A 187 -4.74 18.99 -5.98
CA GLN A 187 -4.44 20.08 -5.05
C GLN A 187 -2.93 20.24 -4.81
N TYR A 188 -2.12 19.26 -5.21
CA TYR A 188 -0.68 19.20 -4.94
C TYR A 188 0.20 19.27 -6.20
N PRO A 189 0.08 20.31 -7.05
CA PRO A 189 0.87 20.40 -8.30
C PRO A 189 2.38 20.44 -8.04
N LYS A 190 2.82 20.86 -6.83
CA LYS A 190 4.22 20.86 -6.42
C LYS A 190 4.77 19.45 -6.21
N LEU A 191 3.92 18.45 -5.96
CA LEU A 191 4.31 17.04 -5.85
C LEU A 191 4.16 16.31 -7.20
N ILE A 192 3.15 16.64 -8.00
CA ILE A 192 2.92 16.03 -9.32
C ILE A 192 4.05 16.38 -10.30
N LYS A 193 4.50 17.66 -10.34
CA LYS A 193 5.55 18.08 -11.29
C LYS A 193 6.86 17.29 -11.21
N PRO A 194 7.47 17.07 -10.03
CA PRO A 194 8.66 16.25 -9.92
C PRO A 194 8.40 14.78 -10.26
N ASP A 195 7.21 14.24 -9.97
CA ASP A 195 6.84 12.87 -10.31
C ASP A 195 6.79 12.69 -11.84
N ALA A 196 6.10 13.57 -12.56
CA ALA A 196 6.10 13.61 -14.03
C ALA A 196 7.53 13.67 -14.59
N ALA A 197 8.42 14.46 -13.98
CA ALA A 197 9.80 14.56 -14.41
C ALA A 197 10.58 13.23 -14.22
N ILE A 198 10.30 12.50 -13.14
CA ILE A 198 10.87 11.16 -12.88
C ILE A 198 10.46 10.21 -13.99
N TRP A 199 9.18 10.14 -14.34
CA TRP A 199 8.68 9.23 -15.37
C TRP A 199 9.20 9.58 -16.77
N MET A 200 9.24 10.86 -17.14
CA MET A 200 9.85 11.27 -18.41
C MET A 200 11.35 10.92 -18.47
N LYS A 201 12.06 11.04 -17.35
CA LYS A 201 13.48 10.64 -17.27
C LYS A 201 13.63 9.13 -17.40
N ALA A 202 12.75 8.34 -16.76
CA ALA A 202 12.72 6.88 -16.87
C ALA A 202 12.46 6.47 -18.33
N PHE A 203 11.44 7.03 -18.98
CA PHE A 203 11.16 6.80 -20.40
C PHE A 203 12.38 7.04 -21.29
N ARG A 204 13.10 8.14 -21.11
CA ARG A 204 14.29 8.47 -21.92
C ARG A 204 15.45 7.50 -21.71
N ARG A 205 15.52 6.85 -20.57
CA ARG A 205 16.55 5.84 -20.25
C ARG A 205 16.20 4.46 -20.76
N HIS A 206 14.92 4.11 -20.81
CA HIS A 206 14.40 2.79 -21.13
C HIS A 206 13.68 2.76 -22.49
N LEU A 207 14.33 3.30 -23.54
CA LEU A 207 13.72 3.48 -24.88
C LEU A 207 13.22 2.19 -25.55
N ARG A 208 13.70 1.02 -25.12
CA ARG A 208 13.28 -0.28 -25.65
C ARG A 208 11.99 -0.81 -25.02
N ASN A 209 11.67 -0.34 -23.81
CA ASN A 209 10.48 -0.75 -23.05
C ASN A 209 9.93 0.43 -22.24
N GLY A 210 9.76 1.58 -22.88
CA GLY A 210 9.44 2.83 -22.18
C GLY A 210 7.96 3.17 -22.10
N VAL A 211 7.07 2.38 -22.71
CA VAL A 211 5.65 2.75 -22.82
C VAL A 211 4.94 2.85 -21.47
N GLY A 212 5.32 2.04 -20.48
CA GLY A 212 4.77 2.14 -19.12
C GLY A 212 5.17 3.44 -18.42
N PHE A 213 6.42 3.88 -18.58
CA PHE A 213 6.89 5.15 -17.99
C PHE A 213 6.28 6.37 -18.68
N ILE A 214 6.11 6.35 -20.02
CA ILE A 214 5.44 7.46 -20.70
C ILE A 214 3.94 7.51 -20.41
N ALA A 215 3.31 6.38 -20.07
CA ALA A 215 1.94 6.34 -19.63
C ALA A 215 1.77 7.04 -18.26
N ALA A 216 2.65 6.76 -17.30
CA ALA A 216 2.65 7.43 -16.00
C ALA A 216 2.93 8.93 -16.13
N TRP A 217 3.91 9.33 -16.97
CA TRP A 217 4.15 10.74 -17.28
C TRP A 217 2.91 11.42 -17.85
N ALA A 218 2.22 10.77 -18.77
CA ALA A 218 1.02 11.33 -19.40
C ALA A 218 -0.10 11.55 -18.36
N ALA A 219 -0.27 10.62 -17.44
CA ALA A 219 -1.23 10.74 -16.34
C ALA A 219 -0.91 11.95 -15.44
N ASP A 220 0.34 12.11 -15.02
CA ASP A 220 0.75 13.25 -14.20
C ASP A 220 0.59 14.59 -14.89
N GLU A 221 0.95 14.69 -16.18
CA GLU A 221 0.78 15.94 -16.92
C GLU A 221 -0.69 16.27 -17.17
N ASP A 222 -1.56 15.24 -17.31
CA ASP A 222 -3.01 15.42 -17.37
C ASP A 222 -3.57 15.91 -16.02
N LEU A 223 -3.08 15.42 -14.90
CA LEU A 223 -3.41 15.94 -13.56
C LEU A 223 -3.05 17.43 -13.43
N LEU A 224 -1.98 17.87 -14.10
CA LEU A 224 -1.56 19.27 -14.16
C LEU A 224 -2.36 20.11 -15.19
N GLY A 225 -3.39 19.54 -15.84
CA GLY A 225 -4.20 20.22 -16.84
C GLY A 225 -3.52 20.41 -18.21
N LYS A 226 -2.48 19.64 -18.52
CA LYS A 226 -1.66 19.79 -19.73
C LYS A 226 -1.97 18.77 -20.82
N SER A 227 -3.23 18.37 -21.00
CA SER A 227 -3.64 17.32 -21.96
C SER A 227 -3.24 17.63 -23.41
N LYS A 228 -3.14 18.92 -23.79
CA LYS A 228 -2.61 19.30 -25.11
C LYS A 228 -1.14 18.93 -25.27
N LEU A 229 -0.33 19.14 -24.22
CA LEU A 229 1.09 18.75 -24.20
C LEU A 229 1.21 17.23 -24.29
N VAL A 230 0.42 16.49 -23.52
CA VAL A 230 0.38 15.03 -23.55
C VAL A 230 0.08 14.53 -24.95
N SER A 231 -1.02 14.98 -25.56
CA SER A 231 -1.43 14.55 -26.89
C SER A 231 -0.38 14.86 -27.96
N SER A 232 0.18 16.06 -27.96
CA SER A 232 1.22 16.46 -28.95
C SER A 232 2.52 15.68 -28.77
N THR A 233 2.93 15.41 -27.53
CA THR A 233 4.14 14.63 -27.22
C THR A 233 3.98 13.17 -27.66
N LEU A 234 2.88 12.51 -27.29
CA LEU A 234 2.61 11.12 -27.67
C LEU A 234 2.53 10.96 -29.20
N ALA A 235 1.82 11.86 -29.88
CA ALA A 235 1.77 11.85 -31.36
C ALA A 235 3.15 12.07 -31.99
N GLY A 236 3.98 12.95 -31.41
CA GLY A 236 5.35 13.18 -31.85
C GLY A 236 6.26 11.96 -31.66
N LEU A 237 6.12 11.26 -30.56
CA LEU A 237 6.85 10.02 -30.26
C LEU A 237 6.44 8.89 -31.22
N ALA A 238 5.14 8.72 -31.46
CA ALA A 238 4.63 7.73 -32.40
C ALA A 238 5.15 7.96 -33.81
N ARG A 239 5.09 9.21 -34.34
CA ARG A 239 5.66 9.53 -35.67
C ARG A 239 7.16 9.26 -35.79
N LYS A 240 7.91 9.31 -34.67
CA LYS A 240 9.35 9.06 -34.63
C LYS A 240 9.69 7.59 -34.27
N HIS A 241 8.70 6.72 -34.21
CA HIS A 241 8.86 5.31 -33.81
C HIS A 241 9.64 5.13 -32.50
N ARG A 242 9.27 5.94 -31.47
CA ARG A 242 9.94 5.95 -30.16
C ARG A 242 9.15 5.25 -29.05
N LEU A 243 7.92 4.82 -29.35
CA LEU A 243 7.07 4.09 -28.38
C LEU A 243 7.29 2.60 -28.59
N ARG A 244 7.95 1.95 -27.62
CA ARG A 244 8.33 0.53 -27.71
C ARG A 244 8.01 -0.20 -26.40
N SER A 245 7.60 -1.46 -26.55
CA SER A 245 7.41 -2.42 -25.48
C SER A 245 8.03 -3.76 -25.86
N THR A 246 8.67 -4.43 -24.92
CA THR A 246 9.18 -5.80 -25.10
C THR A 246 8.06 -6.83 -25.21
N LEU A 247 6.87 -6.54 -24.64
CA LEU A 247 5.67 -7.37 -24.77
C LEU A 247 4.91 -7.14 -26.10
N GLY A 248 5.35 -6.16 -26.90
CA GLY A 248 4.62 -5.69 -28.08
C GLY A 248 3.64 -4.57 -27.73
N LEU A 249 3.28 -3.80 -28.76
CA LEU A 249 2.26 -2.74 -28.62
C LEU A 249 0.88 -3.27 -28.99
N PRO A 250 -0.20 -2.65 -28.46
CA PRO A 250 -1.56 -2.93 -28.91
C PRO A 250 -1.66 -2.90 -30.44
N HIS A 251 -2.21 -3.95 -31.04
CA HIS A 251 -2.31 -4.09 -32.50
C HIS A 251 -0.98 -3.88 -33.26
N HIS A 252 0.16 -4.09 -32.63
CA HIS A 252 1.49 -3.82 -33.17
C HIS A 252 1.69 -2.38 -33.70
N SER A 253 0.96 -1.42 -33.13
CA SER A 253 0.87 -0.05 -33.62
C SER A 253 1.08 0.97 -32.50
N GLU A 254 1.99 1.91 -32.71
CA GLU A 254 2.21 3.03 -31.79
C GLU A 254 1.00 3.98 -31.73
N THR A 255 0.28 4.14 -32.83
CA THR A 255 -0.96 4.92 -32.87
C THR A 255 -2.07 4.25 -32.07
N ALA A 256 -2.19 2.93 -32.14
CA ALA A 256 -3.15 2.18 -31.32
C ALA A 256 -2.81 2.30 -29.82
N PHE A 257 -1.53 2.17 -29.46
CA PHE A 257 -1.08 2.41 -28.07
C PHE A 257 -1.50 3.81 -27.59
N VAL A 258 -1.25 4.85 -28.36
CA VAL A 258 -1.64 6.23 -27.99
C VAL A 258 -3.15 6.35 -27.79
N ALA A 259 -3.95 5.75 -28.66
CA ALA A 259 -5.40 5.76 -28.55
C ALA A 259 -5.90 5.03 -27.29
N GLU A 260 -5.34 3.86 -27.00
CA GLU A 260 -5.69 3.07 -25.81
C GLU A 260 -5.25 3.76 -24.52
N LEU A 261 -4.04 4.33 -24.49
CA LEU A 261 -3.58 5.12 -23.35
C LEU A 261 -4.52 6.30 -23.07
N GLN A 262 -4.90 7.08 -24.11
CA GLN A 262 -5.82 8.18 -23.94
C GLN A 262 -7.21 7.72 -23.46
N LYS A 263 -7.67 6.55 -23.91
CA LYS A 263 -8.91 5.94 -23.43
C LYS A 263 -8.79 5.57 -21.93
N ALA A 264 -7.68 4.95 -21.53
CA ALA A 264 -7.41 4.60 -20.14
C ALA A 264 -7.36 5.85 -19.24
N LEU A 265 -6.63 6.90 -19.67
CA LEU A 265 -6.52 8.16 -18.92
C LEU A 265 -7.90 8.81 -18.67
N ARG A 266 -8.78 8.80 -19.67
CA ARG A 266 -10.17 9.28 -19.51
C ARG A 266 -10.96 8.40 -18.55
N ALA A 267 -10.89 7.08 -18.71
CA ALA A 267 -11.62 6.14 -17.85
C ALA A 267 -11.20 6.25 -16.39
N LEU A 268 -9.92 6.53 -16.14
CA LEU A 268 -9.33 6.73 -14.82
C LEU A 268 -9.45 8.19 -14.31
N ARG A 269 -10.07 9.09 -15.08
CA ARG A 269 -10.34 10.51 -14.73
C ARG A 269 -9.08 11.38 -14.58
N TYR A 270 -8.07 11.10 -15.39
CA TYR A 270 -6.88 11.97 -15.49
C TYR A 270 -7.12 13.20 -16.37
N THR A 271 -8.01 13.12 -17.35
CA THR A 271 -8.41 14.21 -18.24
C THR A 271 -9.78 14.75 -17.89
#